data_60ee1b94e61c50729db92ee69ba8c89b
#
_entry.id   60ee1b94e61c50729db92ee69ba8c89b
#
_cell.length_a   1.000
_cell.length_b   1.000
_cell.length_c   1.000
_cell.angle_alpha   90.00
_cell.angle_beta   90.00
_cell.angle_gamma   90.00
#
_symmetry.space_group_name_H-M   'P 1'
#
loop_
_entity.id
_entity.type
_entity.pdbx_description
1 polymer ?
#
loop_
_entity_poly.entity_id
_entity_poly.type
_entity_poly.pdbx_seq_one_letter_code
_entity_poly.pdbx_strand_id
1 'polypeptide(L)'
;MLASMFRFSDEKFSVTTPATAALRKTALNSIHRQLGAKMVNFGGWDMPLEYSGILAEHEAVRTRAGLFDVSHMGEIEIQGPGALGLVQLVSCNNAAKLAMGQAHYSGLMTSRGTFVDDLLVHKISDAHYMLCVNAGNQDQDYEHIVEHNKFDAKVENAGPRYSQLAIQGPRGKDILQRLTPMELDSIHYYHFAFGKVSGIDSLIARTGYTGEDGFEIYFAPEHSEKLWRDLMYAGGPAGMIPCGLGARNTLRLEAGMCLYGHEIDDTTTPWEAGLGWICKMEKAPFLGSDDLARQKKDGLKRKLVGFEMCDKRIGRDGYPVLIGSQEVGRVTSGGPAPFLKKNIGMAYVPPEFSAVGTDIVIGIRGQGEAARIVALPFYKRPQ
;
A
#
# COMPACT_ATOMS: atom_id res chain seq x y z
N MET A 1 28.26 5.47 15.35
CA MET A 1 28.45 5.98 13.98
C MET A 1 27.43 5.45 12.95
N LEU A 2 26.31 4.86 13.40
CA LEU A 2 25.23 4.31 12.55
C LEU A 2 23.96 5.19 12.50
N ALA A 3 23.85 6.19 13.39
CA ALA A 3 22.66 7.05 13.50
C ALA A 3 22.51 8.12 12.40
N SER A 4 23.52 8.32 11.54
CA SER A 4 23.46 9.34 10.47
C SER A 4 23.02 8.82 9.10
N MET A 5 22.75 7.52 8.96
CA MET A 5 22.38 6.89 7.67
C MET A 5 20.88 7.00 7.35
N PHE A 6 20.04 7.40 8.31
CA PHE A 6 18.58 7.47 8.15
C PHE A 6 18.06 8.91 8.11
N ARG A 7 18.69 9.80 7.36
CA ARG A 7 18.00 11.04 6.99
C ARG A 7 17.10 10.73 5.79
N PHE A 8 15.81 10.50 6.08
CA PHE A 8 14.78 10.78 5.11
C PHE A 8 14.89 12.28 4.80
N SER A 9 15.11 12.65 3.54
CA SER A 9 14.98 14.06 3.16
C SER A 9 13.49 14.42 3.35
N ASP A 10 13.22 15.40 4.21
CA ASP A 10 11.87 15.91 4.49
C ASP A 10 11.13 16.44 3.24
N GLU A 11 11.78 16.45 2.09
CA GLU A 11 11.32 17.17 0.89
C GLU A 11 10.41 16.37 -0.05
N LYS A 12 10.20 15.07 0.11
CA LYS A 12 9.47 14.25 -0.88
C LYS A 12 8.28 13.43 -0.37
N PHE A 13 7.83 13.66 0.87
CA PHE A 13 6.48 13.25 1.28
C PHE A 13 5.41 14.32 0.98
N SER A 14 5.74 15.31 0.18
CA SER A 14 4.85 16.42 -0.14
C SER A 14 4.11 16.14 -1.45
N VAL A 15 2.97 15.52 -1.35
CA VAL A 15 1.84 15.95 -2.17
C VAL A 15 1.63 17.41 -1.75
N THR A 16 1.62 18.35 -2.68
CA THR A 16 1.57 19.81 -2.48
C THR A 16 0.31 20.22 -1.73
N THR A 17 0.28 20.04 -0.42
CA THR A 17 -0.69 20.68 0.46
C THR A 17 -0.16 22.10 0.70
N PRO A 18 -0.99 23.17 0.56
CA PRO A 18 -0.57 24.52 0.87
C PRO A 18 0.03 24.57 2.28
N ALA A 19 1.14 25.27 2.46
CA ALA A 19 1.97 25.33 3.67
C ALA A 19 1.26 25.89 4.94
N THR A 20 -0.06 26.06 4.94
CA THR A 20 -0.85 26.67 6.02
C THR A 20 -2.02 25.83 6.53
N ALA A 21 -2.36 24.70 5.92
CA ALA A 21 -3.44 23.86 6.42
C ALA A 21 -2.97 23.01 7.60
N ALA A 22 -3.75 22.94 8.69
CA ALA A 22 -3.49 22.05 9.82
C ALA A 22 -3.57 20.58 9.33
N LEU A 23 -2.59 19.76 9.71
CA LEU A 23 -2.57 18.34 9.34
C LEU A 23 -3.79 17.62 9.93
N ARG A 24 -4.39 16.74 9.15
CA ARG A 24 -5.41 15.80 9.62
C ARG A 24 -4.79 14.89 10.70
N LYS A 25 -5.61 14.39 11.61
CA LYS A 25 -5.18 13.52 12.72
C LYS A 25 -6.09 12.31 12.80
N THR A 26 -5.51 11.15 12.99
CA THR A 26 -6.27 9.95 13.37
C THR A 26 -6.76 10.06 14.81
N ALA A 27 -7.72 9.24 15.20
CA ALA A 27 -8.20 9.18 16.58
C ALA A 27 -7.09 8.77 17.58
N LEU A 28 -6.00 8.15 17.08
CA LEU A 28 -4.86 7.71 17.88
C LEU A 28 -3.69 8.70 17.92
N ASN A 29 -3.80 9.88 17.30
CA ASN A 29 -2.69 10.84 17.24
C ASN A 29 -2.09 11.19 18.60
N SER A 30 -2.93 11.39 19.63
CA SER A 30 -2.49 11.66 21.00
C SER A 30 -1.75 10.47 21.61
N ILE A 31 -2.20 9.25 21.32
CA ILE A 31 -1.57 8.00 21.80
C ILE A 31 -0.18 7.84 21.19
N HIS A 32 -0.03 8.10 19.89
CA HIS A 32 1.28 8.04 19.23
C HIS A 32 2.29 8.98 19.88
N ARG A 33 1.87 10.21 20.17
CA ARG A 33 2.72 11.20 20.88
C ARG A 33 3.05 10.78 22.31
N GLN A 34 2.09 10.21 23.05
CA GLN A 34 2.33 9.67 24.41
C GLN A 34 3.33 8.50 24.39
N LEU A 35 3.32 7.69 23.34
CA LEU A 35 4.27 6.59 23.10
C LEU A 35 5.64 7.08 22.62
N GLY A 36 5.84 8.40 22.45
CA GLY A 36 7.10 8.98 22.01
C GLY A 36 7.39 8.80 20.51
N ALA A 37 6.35 8.58 19.69
CA ALA A 37 6.52 8.41 18.26
C ALA A 37 7.09 9.69 17.63
N LYS A 38 8.01 9.52 16.67
CA LYS A 38 8.45 10.58 15.77
C LYS A 38 7.37 10.80 14.71
N MET A 39 6.71 11.96 14.78
CA MET A 39 5.60 12.30 13.88
C MET A 39 6.11 13.00 12.61
N VAL A 40 5.42 12.73 11.49
CA VAL A 40 5.71 13.34 10.17
C VAL A 40 4.42 13.68 9.43
N ASN A 41 4.49 14.62 8.48
CA ASN A 41 3.43 14.83 7.50
C ASN A 41 3.48 13.70 6.46
N PHE A 42 2.38 12.98 6.32
CA PHE A 42 2.19 11.96 5.30
C PHE A 42 0.84 12.14 4.60
N GLY A 43 0.86 12.60 3.35
CA GLY A 43 -0.36 12.84 2.58
C GLY A 43 -1.34 13.80 3.27
N GLY A 44 -0.87 14.82 4.00
CA GLY A 44 -1.69 15.75 4.76
C GLY A 44 -2.10 15.27 6.16
N TRP A 45 -1.61 14.12 6.60
CA TRP A 45 -1.87 13.57 7.93
C TRP A 45 -0.65 13.65 8.84
N ASP A 46 -0.87 13.89 10.14
CA ASP A 46 0.16 13.85 11.20
C ASP A 46 0.31 12.42 11.71
N MET A 47 1.28 11.67 11.15
CA MET A 47 1.41 10.23 11.32
C MET A 47 2.73 9.84 11.99
N PRO A 48 2.76 8.70 12.72
CA PRO A 48 4.00 8.18 13.30
C PRO A 48 4.92 7.60 12.21
N LEU A 49 6.13 8.13 12.11
CA LEU A 49 7.19 7.57 11.27
C LEU A 49 7.81 6.33 11.91
N GLU A 50 8.12 6.41 13.21
CA GLU A 50 8.72 5.35 14.01
C GLU A 50 8.48 5.58 15.50
N TYR A 51 8.56 4.51 16.32
CA TYR A 51 8.50 4.53 17.77
C TYR A 51 9.84 4.06 18.38
N SER A 52 10.20 2.79 18.12
CA SER A 52 11.43 2.17 18.62
C SER A 52 12.55 2.12 17.57
N GLY A 53 12.29 2.68 16.39
CA GLY A 53 13.20 2.71 15.25
C GLY A 53 12.80 1.74 14.16
N ILE A 54 12.94 2.19 12.92
CA ILE A 54 12.48 1.50 11.70
C ILE A 54 12.97 0.05 11.62
N LEU A 55 14.24 -0.20 11.98
CA LEU A 55 14.83 -1.54 11.90
C LEU A 55 14.19 -2.52 12.89
N ALA A 56 14.00 -2.08 14.13
CA ALA A 56 13.40 -2.92 15.19
C ALA A 56 11.93 -3.23 14.88
N GLU A 57 11.20 -2.25 14.36
CA GLU A 57 9.80 -2.39 13.95
C GLU A 57 9.67 -3.31 12.75
N HIS A 58 10.51 -3.15 11.73
CA HIS A 58 10.56 -4.04 10.58
C HIS A 58 10.83 -5.50 11.00
N GLU A 59 11.85 -5.71 11.84
CA GLU A 59 12.20 -7.04 12.35
C GLU A 59 11.07 -7.67 13.16
N ALA A 60 10.37 -6.88 13.97
CA ALA A 60 9.22 -7.37 14.74
C ALA A 60 8.12 -7.91 13.82
N VAL A 61 7.81 -7.22 12.72
CA VAL A 61 6.81 -7.68 11.74
C VAL A 61 7.27 -8.96 11.05
N ARG A 62 8.56 -9.10 10.71
CA ARG A 62 9.09 -10.30 10.05
C ARG A 62 9.17 -11.52 10.96
N THR A 63 9.36 -11.33 12.27
CA THR A 63 9.67 -12.43 13.19
C THR A 63 8.60 -12.68 14.26
N ARG A 64 7.74 -11.69 14.50
CA ARG A 64 6.74 -11.70 15.57
C ARG A 64 5.43 -11.09 15.11
N ALA A 65 5.17 -9.85 15.47
CA ALA A 65 4.05 -9.05 14.97
C ALA A 65 4.32 -7.55 15.17
N GLY A 66 3.71 -6.74 14.31
CA GLY A 66 3.63 -5.29 14.44
C GLY A 66 2.18 -4.80 14.35
N LEU A 67 1.87 -3.74 15.09
CA LEU A 67 0.58 -3.06 15.04
C LEU A 67 0.76 -1.67 14.42
N PHE A 68 0.01 -1.40 13.36
CA PHE A 68 0.02 -0.13 12.64
C PHE A 68 -1.32 0.58 12.79
N ASP A 69 -1.29 1.88 13.04
CA ASP A 69 -2.41 2.76 12.76
C ASP A 69 -2.39 3.11 11.27
N VAL A 70 -3.41 2.68 10.56
CA VAL A 70 -3.59 2.96 9.13
C VAL A 70 -4.92 3.70 8.87
N SER A 71 -5.48 4.33 9.93
CA SER A 71 -6.72 5.11 9.87
C SER A 71 -6.63 6.39 9.03
N HIS A 72 -5.46 6.68 8.47
CA HIS A 72 -5.28 7.73 7.47
C HIS A 72 -5.72 7.31 6.06
N MET A 73 -5.93 6.01 5.83
CA MET A 73 -6.50 5.52 4.57
C MET A 73 -7.93 6.04 4.41
N GLY A 74 -8.43 6.06 3.17
CA GLY A 74 -9.80 6.48 2.88
C GLY A 74 -10.71 5.29 2.59
N GLU A 75 -11.98 5.40 3.03
CA GLU A 75 -13.01 4.43 2.67
C GLU A 75 -14.10 5.14 1.85
N ILE A 76 -14.36 4.61 0.65
CA ILE A 76 -15.43 5.09 -0.22
C ILE A 76 -16.46 3.96 -0.35
N GLU A 77 -17.69 4.22 0.05
CA GLU A 77 -18.79 3.27 -0.10
C GLU A 77 -19.61 3.58 -1.35
N ILE A 78 -19.92 2.52 -2.11
CA ILE A 78 -20.75 2.58 -3.30
C ILE A 78 -21.92 1.62 -3.10
N GLN A 79 -23.15 2.17 -3.05
CA GLN A 79 -24.35 1.43 -2.70
C GLN A 79 -25.46 1.63 -3.75
N GLY A 80 -26.34 0.65 -3.88
CA GLY A 80 -27.50 0.70 -4.77
C GLY A 80 -27.42 -0.28 -5.94
N PRO A 81 -28.48 -0.39 -6.75
CA PRO A 81 -28.58 -1.36 -7.85
C PRO A 81 -27.46 -1.19 -8.89
N GLY A 82 -26.98 0.03 -9.08
CA GLY A 82 -25.91 0.36 -10.04
C GLY A 82 -24.49 0.23 -9.49
N ALA A 83 -24.30 -0.15 -8.22
CA ALA A 83 -23.00 -0.15 -7.55
C ALA A 83 -21.95 -1.00 -8.29
N LEU A 84 -22.30 -2.23 -8.70
CA LEU A 84 -21.40 -3.07 -9.47
C LEU A 84 -21.01 -2.42 -10.82
N GLY A 85 -21.98 -1.80 -11.52
CA GLY A 85 -21.74 -1.14 -12.79
C GLY A 85 -20.71 -0.01 -12.66
N LEU A 86 -20.85 0.82 -11.62
CA LEU A 86 -19.92 1.90 -11.33
C LEU A 86 -18.53 1.38 -10.99
N VAL A 87 -18.41 0.44 -10.04
CA VAL A 87 -17.12 -0.18 -9.67
C VAL A 87 -16.44 -0.80 -10.88
N GLN A 88 -17.19 -1.50 -11.73
CA GLN A 88 -16.67 -2.09 -12.98
C GLN A 88 -16.19 -1.05 -13.97
N LEU A 89 -16.82 0.12 -14.05
CA LEU A 89 -16.42 1.20 -14.95
C LEU A 89 -15.11 1.87 -14.51
N VAL A 90 -14.98 2.19 -13.21
CA VAL A 90 -13.87 3.01 -12.73
C VAL A 90 -12.62 2.21 -12.36
N SER A 91 -12.72 0.89 -12.18
CA SER A 91 -11.60 0.05 -11.75
C SER A 91 -11.22 -1.02 -12.76
N CYS A 92 -9.95 -1.42 -12.83
CA CYS A 92 -9.43 -2.34 -13.85
C CYS A 92 -9.63 -3.83 -13.54
N ASN A 93 -9.86 -4.21 -12.27
CA ASN A 93 -10.09 -5.61 -11.90
C ASN A 93 -11.60 -5.96 -12.03
N ASN A 94 -11.92 -7.24 -12.04
CA ASN A 94 -13.28 -7.72 -12.27
C ASN A 94 -14.05 -7.92 -10.95
N ALA A 95 -14.71 -6.86 -10.47
CA ALA A 95 -15.51 -6.90 -9.24
C ALA A 95 -16.72 -7.85 -9.32
N ALA A 96 -17.19 -8.19 -10.53
CA ALA A 96 -18.29 -9.14 -10.70
C ALA A 96 -17.91 -10.57 -10.31
N LYS A 97 -16.60 -10.90 -10.29
CA LYS A 97 -16.11 -12.22 -9.85
C LYS A 97 -15.92 -12.34 -8.36
N LEU A 98 -16.05 -11.25 -7.60
CA LEU A 98 -15.97 -11.31 -6.14
C LEU A 98 -17.20 -12.01 -5.56
N ALA A 99 -16.97 -12.93 -4.64
CA ALA A 99 -18.01 -13.40 -3.71
C ALA A 99 -18.25 -12.34 -2.61
N MET A 100 -19.41 -12.41 -1.95
CA MET A 100 -19.65 -11.62 -0.72
C MET A 100 -18.60 -11.99 0.34
N GLY A 101 -18.06 -11.01 1.06
CA GLY A 101 -16.96 -11.21 2.01
C GLY A 101 -15.59 -11.38 1.36
N GLN A 102 -15.46 -11.10 0.07
CA GLN A 102 -14.20 -11.15 -0.66
C GLN A 102 -13.76 -9.74 -1.07
N ALA A 103 -12.45 -9.52 -1.07
CA ALA A 103 -11.82 -8.32 -1.58
C ALA A 103 -10.83 -8.64 -2.71
N HIS A 104 -10.45 -7.64 -3.50
CA HIS A 104 -9.32 -7.74 -4.41
C HIS A 104 -8.58 -6.40 -4.56
N TYR A 105 -7.32 -6.48 -4.92
CA TYR A 105 -6.52 -5.35 -5.32
C TYR A 105 -6.85 -4.92 -6.75
N SER A 106 -7.00 -3.61 -6.98
CA SER A 106 -7.35 -3.03 -8.28
C SER A 106 -6.71 -1.66 -8.46
N GLY A 107 -6.66 -1.17 -9.69
CA GLY A 107 -6.40 0.23 -9.99
C GLY A 107 -7.71 0.97 -10.22
N LEU A 108 -7.82 2.19 -9.68
CA LEU A 108 -8.76 3.22 -10.10
C LEU A 108 -8.18 3.89 -11.35
N MET A 109 -8.92 3.91 -12.45
CA MET A 109 -8.35 4.19 -13.77
C MET A 109 -8.77 5.55 -14.32
N THR A 110 -7.82 6.22 -14.98
CA THR A 110 -8.12 7.37 -15.85
C THR A 110 -8.69 6.90 -17.18
N SER A 111 -9.27 7.82 -17.95
CA SER A 111 -9.69 7.55 -19.33
C SER A 111 -8.55 7.17 -20.29
N ARG A 112 -7.29 7.39 -19.89
CA ARG A 112 -6.08 7.01 -20.65
C ARG A 112 -5.50 5.65 -20.25
N GLY A 113 -6.14 4.93 -19.31
CA GLY A 113 -5.65 3.65 -18.80
C GLY A 113 -4.45 3.75 -17.86
N THR A 114 -4.24 4.92 -17.26
CA THR A 114 -3.27 5.15 -16.19
C THR A 114 -3.95 5.14 -14.83
N PHE A 115 -3.20 5.15 -13.73
CA PHE A 115 -3.77 5.12 -12.39
C PHE A 115 -4.24 6.51 -11.92
N VAL A 116 -5.47 6.60 -11.42
CA VAL A 116 -5.89 7.66 -10.50
C VAL A 116 -5.39 7.32 -9.10
N ASP A 117 -5.55 6.05 -8.72
CA ASP A 117 -5.05 5.46 -7.48
C ASP A 117 -4.99 3.94 -7.57
N ASP A 118 -4.35 3.28 -6.61
CA ASP A 118 -4.49 1.84 -6.36
C ASP A 118 -5.27 1.60 -5.07
N LEU A 119 -6.12 0.57 -5.06
CA LEU A 119 -7.09 0.38 -3.99
C LEU A 119 -7.48 -1.08 -3.77
N LEU A 120 -8.10 -1.34 -2.61
CA LEU A 120 -8.79 -2.58 -2.36
C LEU A 120 -10.30 -2.40 -2.57
N VAL A 121 -10.91 -3.27 -3.36
CA VAL A 121 -12.36 -3.35 -3.52
C VAL A 121 -12.90 -4.48 -2.66
N HIS A 122 -13.76 -4.18 -1.68
CA HIS A 122 -14.43 -5.14 -0.81
C HIS A 122 -15.88 -5.29 -1.26
N LYS A 123 -16.33 -6.51 -1.54
CA LYS A 123 -17.73 -6.79 -1.86
C LYS A 123 -18.49 -7.16 -0.60
N ILE A 124 -19.25 -6.20 -0.04
CA ILE A 124 -20.09 -6.39 1.17
C ILE A 124 -21.37 -7.12 0.79
N SER A 125 -22.01 -6.72 -0.32
CA SER A 125 -23.17 -7.40 -0.91
C SER A 125 -23.19 -7.17 -2.43
N ASP A 126 -24.18 -7.71 -3.12
CA ASP A 126 -24.32 -7.47 -4.58
C ASP A 126 -24.57 -5.99 -4.92
N ALA A 127 -25.11 -5.23 -3.99
CA ALA A 127 -25.41 -3.81 -4.12
C ALA A 127 -24.60 -2.91 -3.18
N HIS A 128 -23.50 -3.41 -2.59
CA HIS A 128 -22.68 -2.62 -1.67
C HIS A 128 -21.21 -3.01 -1.75
N TYR A 129 -20.37 -2.04 -2.12
CA TYR A 129 -18.92 -2.16 -2.20
C TYR A 129 -18.27 -1.09 -1.32
N MET A 130 -17.16 -1.44 -0.67
CA MET A 130 -16.30 -0.50 0.04
C MET A 130 -14.92 -0.51 -0.64
N LEU A 131 -14.42 0.66 -0.99
CA LEU A 131 -13.11 0.87 -1.57
C LEU A 131 -12.20 1.47 -0.50
N CYS A 132 -11.06 0.82 -0.22
CA CYS A 132 -10.02 1.36 0.63
C CYS A 132 -8.94 1.98 -0.27
N VAL A 133 -8.75 3.31 -0.16
CA VAL A 133 -7.93 4.16 -1.05
C VAL A 133 -6.77 4.81 -0.30
N ASN A 134 -5.78 5.33 -1.04
CA ASN A 134 -4.61 5.96 -0.44
C ASN A 134 -4.94 7.30 0.25
N ALA A 135 -4.26 7.56 1.36
CA ALA A 135 -4.48 8.70 2.25
C ALA A 135 -4.47 10.07 1.56
N GLY A 136 -3.52 10.28 0.64
CA GLY A 136 -3.38 11.55 -0.07
C GLY A 136 -4.38 11.76 -1.20
N ASN A 137 -5.07 10.70 -1.64
CA ASN A 137 -5.91 10.71 -2.83
C ASN A 137 -7.40 10.64 -2.52
N GLN A 138 -7.81 10.49 -1.25
CA GLN A 138 -9.21 10.28 -0.82
C GLN A 138 -10.23 11.20 -1.49
N ASP A 139 -9.94 12.50 -1.49
CA ASP A 139 -10.86 13.51 -2.03
C ASP A 139 -10.90 13.42 -3.57
N GLN A 140 -9.75 13.27 -4.22
CA GLN A 140 -9.62 13.08 -5.67
C GLN A 140 -10.33 11.81 -6.15
N ASP A 141 -10.15 10.70 -5.43
CA ASP A 141 -10.76 9.42 -5.77
C ASP A 141 -12.28 9.48 -5.65
N TYR A 142 -12.77 10.08 -4.56
CA TYR A 142 -14.20 10.31 -4.38
C TYR A 142 -14.80 11.14 -5.52
N GLU A 143 -14.17 12.28 -5.84
CA GLU A 143 -14.61 13.16 -6.92
C GLU A 143 -14.59 12.43 -8.27
N HIS A 144 -13.52 11.69 -8.56
CA HIS A 144 -13.40 10.91 -9.79
C HIS A 144 -14.50 9.85 -9.91
N ILE A 145 -14.82 9.13 -8.84
CA ILE A 145 -15.90 8.12 -8.86
C ILE A 145 -17.26 8.79 -9.05
N VAL A 146 -17.51 9.93 -8.37
CA VAL A 146 -18.78 10.68 -8.51
C VAL A 146 -18.94 11.23 -9.92
N GLU A 147 -17.90 11.78 -10.54
CA GLU A 147 -17.93 12.30 -11.91
C GLU A 147 -18.34 11.24 -12.93
N HIS A 148 -17.88 10.00 -12.73
CA HIS A 148 -18.17 8.89 -13.62
C HIS A 148 -19.44 8.10 -13.26
N ASN A 149 -20.17 8.51 -12.22
CA ASN A 149 -21.38 7.84 -11.77
C ASN A 149 -22.56 8.16 -12.69
N LYS A 150 -22.78 7.29 -13.68
CA LYS A 150 -23.95 7.29 -14.59
C LYS A 150 -24.92 6.14 -14.25
N PHE A 151 -24.78 5.59 -13.06
CA PHE A 151 -25.50 4.42 -12.58
C PHE A 151 -26.44 4.81 -11.43
N ASP A 152 -27.45 3.98 -11.16
CA ASP A 152 -28.26 4.11 -9.94
C ASP A 152 -27.46 3.61 -8.73
N ALA A 153 -26.46 4.42 -8.33
CA ALA A 153 -25.57 4.14 -7.23
C ALA A 153 -25.36 5.40 -6.37
N LYS A 154 -25.41 5.25 -5.06
CA LYS A 154 -24.99 6.26 -4.09
C LYS A 154 -23.50 6.07 -3.82
N VAL A 155 -22.72 7.14 -3.94
CA VAL A 155 -21.30 7.18 -3.57
C VAL A 155 -21.16 8.02 -2.31
N GLU A 156 -20.43 7.53 -1.32
CA GLU A 156 -20.23 8.22 -0.04
C GLU A 156 -18.75 8.14 0.37
N ASN A 157 -18.15 9.31 0.72
CA ASN A 157 -16.87 9.32 1.44
C ASN A 157 -17.14 8.90 2.89
N ALA A 158 -16.86 7.64 3.19
CA ALA A 158 -17.16 7.01 4.46
C ALA A 158 -15.99 7.06 5.47
N GLY A 159 -14.81 7.57 5.05
CA GLY A 159 -13.61 7.63 5.88
C GLY A 159 -13.84 8.16 7.30
N PRO A 160 -14.64 9.22 7.52
CA PRO A 160 -14.93 9.70 8.88
C PRO A 160 -15.64 8.71 9.81
N ARG A 161 -16.21 7.62 9.27
CA ARG A 161 -16.88 6.56 10.06
C ARG A 161 -15.94 5.43 10.45
N TYR A 162 -14.71 5.42 9.93
CA TYR A 162 -13.78 4.33 10.12
C TYR A 162 -12.49 4.78 10.79
N SER A 163 -12.00 3.94 11.68
CA SER A 163 -10.59 3.79 12.00
C SER A 163 -10.13 2.42 11.52
N GLN A 164 -8.87 2.32 11.16
CA GLN A 164 -8.29 1.10 10.62
C GLN A 164 -6.99 0.78 11.34
N LEU A 165 -6.89 -0.44 11.91
CA LEU A 165 -5.67 -0.98 12.49
C LEU A 165 -5.20 -2.19 11.70
N ALA A 166 -3.89 -2.27 11.43
CA ALA A 166 -3.30 -3.44 10.80
C ALA A 166 -2.38 -4.18 11.78
N ILE A 167 -2.71 -5.43 12.09
CA ILE A 167 -1.87 -6.37 12.82
C ILE A 167 -1.20 -7.31 11.83
N GLN A 168 0.14 -7.27 11.74
CA GLN A 168 0.89 -7.92 10.69
C GLN A 168 2.07 -8.73 11.26
N GLY A 169 2.35 -9.90 10.69
CA GLY A 169 3.47 -10.76 11.06
C GLY A 169 3.02 -12.16 11.51
N PRO A 170 3.96 -13.12 11.64
CA PRO A 170 3.67 -14.54 11.85
C PRO A 170 2.88 -14.86 13.13
N ARG A 171 2.90 -13.96 14.13
CA ARG A 171 2.12 -14.10 15.38
C ARG A 171 0.82 -13.28 15.36
N GLY A 172 0.57 -12.51 14.29
CA GLY A 172 -0.57 -11.59 14.20
C GLY A 172 -1.91 -12.31 14.39
N LYS A 173 -2.13 -13.43 13.69
CA LYS A 173 -3.35 -14.23 13.82
C LYS A 173 -3.59 -14.72 15.27
N ASP A 174 -2.58 -15.32 15.89
CA ASP A 174 -2.71 -15.88 17.24
C ASP A 174 -3.00 -14.81 18.29
N ILE A 175 -2.48 -13.60 18.09
CA ILE A 175 -2.74 -12.46 18.97
C ILE A 175 -4.20 -12.00 18.79
N LEU A 176 -4.62 -11.76 17.56
CA LEU A 176 -5.98 -11.29 17.25
C LEU A 176 -7.04 -12.31 17.66
N GLN A 177 -6.77 -13.62 17.52
CA GLN A 177 -7.68 -14.71 17.89
C GLN A 177 -8.11 -14.65 19.36
N ARG A 178 -7.26 -14.10 20.24
CA ARG A 178 -7.58 -13.95 21.68
C ARG A 178 -8.61 -12.87 21.95
N LEU A 179 -8.84 -11.97 21.01
CA LEU A 179 -9.71 -10.80 21.13
C LEU A 179 -11.01 -10.92 20.34
N THR A 180 -11.20 -12.02 19.62
CA THR A 180 -12.39 -12.25 18.81
C THR A 180 -12.91 -13.68 19.00
N PRO A 181 -14.24 -13.87 19.12
CA PRO A 181 -14.84 -15.21 19.10
C PRO A 181 -14.89 -15.83 17.70
N MET A 182 -14.55 -15.05 16.67
CA MET A 182 -14.55 -15.52 15.27
C MET A 182 -13.36 -16.39 14.99
N GLU A 183 -13.57 -17.51 14.30
CA GLU A 183 -12.50 -18.36 13.80
C GLU A 183 -11.76 -17.69 12.65
N LEU A 184 -10.59 -17.10 12.93
CA LEU A 184 -9.82 -16.34 11.94
C LEU A 184 -9.28 -17.19 10.80
N ASP A 185 -9.11 -18.50 10.99
CA ASP A 185 -8.73 -19.42 9.92
C ASP A 185 -9.81 -19.59 8.84
N SER A 186 -11.07 -19.25 9.15
CA SER A 186 -12.16 -19.21 8.17
C SER A 186 -12.08 -18.03 7.22
N ILE A 187 -11.31 -17.00 7.58
CA ILE A 187 -11.08 -15.83 6.72
C ILE A 187 -9.86 -16.12 5.85
N HIS A 188 -10.08 -16.43 4.58
CA HIS A 188 -8.99 -16.66 3.63
C HIS A 188 -8.29 -15.36 3.23
N TYR A 189 -7.11 -15.46 2.63
CA TYR A 189 -6.39 -14.29 2.12
C TYR A 189 -7.23 -13.53 1.08
N TYR A 190 -7.30 -12.21 1.20
CA TYR A 190 -8.23 -11.33 0.47
C TYR A 190 -9.72 -11.62 0.74
N HIS A 191 -10.06 -12.14 1.92
CA HIS A 191 -11.44 -12.23 2.39
C HIS A 191 -11.60 -11.41 3.67
N PHE A 192 -12.84 -11.09 3.99
CA PHE A 192 -13.20 -10.41 5.22
C PHE A 192 -14.51 -10.94 5.79
N ALA A 193 -14.73 -10.67 7.06
CA ALA A 193 -15.99 -10.98 7.73
C ALA A 193 -16.32 -9.88 8.73
N PHE A 194 -17.62 -9.71 9.01
CA PHE A 194 -18.09 -8.86 10.09
C PHE A 194 -18.12 -9.65 11.39
N GLY A 195 -17.58 -9.06 12.45
CA GLY A 195 -17.52 -9.69 13.75
C GLY A 195 -17.19 -8.70 14.86
N LYS A 196 -16.81 -9.21 16.03
CA LYS A 196 -16.38 -8.36 17.14
C LYS A 196 -14.91 -8.61 17.47
N VAL A 197 -14.16 -7.52 17.68
CA VAL A 197 -12.82 -7.56 18.27
C VAL A 197 -12.86 -6.78 19.58
N SER A 198 -12.51 -7.39 20.70
CA SER A 198 -12.65 -6.81 22.05
C SER A 198 -14.06 -6.31 22.34
N GLY A 199 -15.09 -6.97 21.77
CA GLY A 199 -16.48 -6.58 21.89
C GLY A 199 -16.93 -5.44 20.97
N ILE A 200 -16.05 -4.89 20.14
CA ILE A 200 -16.27 -3.79 19.19
C ILE A 200 -16.69 -4.38 17.84
N ASP A 201 -17.80 -3.89 17.27
CA ASP A 201 -18.23 -4.28 15.94
C ASP A 201 -17.20 -3.85 14.90
N SER A 202 -16.75 -4.80 14.09
CA SER A 202 -15.62 -4.62 13.18
C SER A 202 -15.80 -5.40 11.87
N LEU A 203 -15.26 -4.87 10.79
CA LEU A 203 -14.92 -5.62 9.59
C LEU A 203 -13.47 -6.10 9.76
N ILE A 204 -13.24 -7.41 9.68
CA ILE A 204 -11.94 -8.06 9.86
C ILE A 204 -11.53 -8.61 8.52
N ALA A 205 -10.53 -8.01 7.86
CA ALA A 205 -10.03 -8.41 6.56
C ALA A 205 -8.65 -9.08 6.69
N ARG A 206 -8.44 -10.22 6.03
CA ARG A 206 -7.11 -10.85 5.95
C ARG A 206 -6.35 -10.28 4.78
N THR A 207 -5.93 -9.04 4.95
CA THR A 207 -5.19 -8.20 4.02
C THR A 207 -4.01 -7.53 4.72
N GLY A 208 -3.16 -6.83 3.97
CA GLY A 208 -2.03 -6.09 4.52
C GLY A 208 -1.05 -5.63 3.44
N TYR A 209 -0.06 -4.84 3.85
CA TYR A 209 0.91 -4.19 2.98
C TYR A 209 2.37 -4.47 3.41
N THR A 210 2.62 -5.67 3.91
CA THR A 210 3.91 -6.04 4.51
C THR A 210 4.56 -7.26 3.87
N GLY A 211 3.80 -8.05 3.12
CA GLY A 211 4.23 -9.37 2.63
C GLY A 211 4.09 -10.48 3.66
N GLU A 212 3.76 -10.16 4.92
CA GLU A 212 3.42 -11.14 5.95
C GLU A 212 1.93 -11.48 5.94
N ASP A 213 1.56 -12.51 6.70
CA ASP A 213 0.17 -12.75 7.06
C ASP A 213 -0.27 -11.73 8.11
N GLY A 214 -1.56 -11.40 8.11
CA GLY A 214 -2.10 -10.43 9.06
C GLY A 214 -3.51 -10.03 8.73
N PHE A 215 -4.03 -9.09 9.52
CA PHE A 215 -5.39 -8.62 9.41
C PHE A 215 -5.45 -7.10 9.49
N GLU A 216 -6.39 -6.54 8.77
CA GLU A 216 -6.80 -5.14 8.86
C GLU A 216 -8.20 -5.09 9.46
N ILE A 217 -8.36 -4.26 10.49
CA ILE A 217 -9.56 -4.18 11.31
C ILE A 217 -10.15 -2.79 11.12
N TYR A 218 -11.35 -2.71 10.54
CA TYR A 218 -12.11 -1.48 10.33
C TYR A 218 -13.21 -1.39 11.38
N PHE A 219 -13.34 -0.27 12.06
CA PHE A 219 -14.28 -0.07 13.16
C PHE A 219 -14.55 1.42 13.40
N ALA A 220 -15.52 1.76 14.24
CA ALA A 220 -15.89 3.15 14.53
C ALA A 220 -14.80 3.88 15.34
N PRO A 221 -14.43 5.13 14.97
CA PRO A 221 -13.27 5.85 15.52
C PRO A 221 -13.29 6.07 17.02
N GLU A 222 -14.46 6.17 17.64
CA GLU A 222 -14.62 6.33 19.10
C GLU A 222 -14.05 5.16 19.90
N HIS A 223 -13.81 4.01 19.26
CA HIS A 223 -13.26 2.81 19.89
C HIS A 223 -11.74 2.67 19.69
N SER A 224 -11.09 3.60 18.99
CA SER A 224 -9.69 3.47 18.56
C SER A 224 -8.73 3.27 19.72
N GLU A 225 -8.84 4.09 20.77
CA GLU A 225 -7.94 3.98 21.93
C GLU A 225 -8.12 2.64 22.65
N LYS A 226 -9.37 2.21 22.85
CA LYS A 226 -9.66 0.92 23.50
C LYS A 226 -9.08 -0.23 22.71
N LEU A 227 -9.37 -0.30 21.40
CA LEU A 227 -8.90 -1.41 20.55
C LEU A 227 -7.38 -1.45 20.41
N TRP A 228 -6.75 -0.28 20.27
CA TRP A 228 -5.28 -0.18 20.27
C TRP A 228 -4.68 -0.76 21.56
N ARG A 229 -5.19 -0.35 22.72
CA ARG A 229 -4.70 -0.82 24.03
C ARG A 229 -4.91 -2.32 24.22
N ASP A 230 -6.08 -2.83 23.85
CA ASP A 230 -6.41 -4.25 23.98
C ASP A 230 -5.48 -5.10 23.08
N LEU A 231 -5.25 -4.68 21.82
CA LEU A 231 -4.32 -5.35 20.92
C LEU A 231 -2.89 -5.32 21.46
N MET A 232 -2.41 -4.16 21.91
CA MET A 232 -1.07 -4.03 22.47
C MET A 232 -0.90 -4.87 23.75
N TYR A 233 -1.91 -4.94 24.60
CA TYR A 233 -1.90 -5.78 25.80
C TYR A 233 -1.84 -7.28 25.45
N ALA A 234 -2.70 -7.73 24.53
CA ALA A 234 -2.71 -9.12 24.08
C ALA A 234 -1.43 -9.52 23.33
N GLY A 235 -0.85 -8.59 22.57
CA GLY A 235 0.34 -8.84 21.75
C GLY A 235 1.66 -8.70 22.49
N GLY A 236 1.71 -7.97 23.61
CA GLY A 236 2.94 -7.72 24.37
C GLY A 236 3.71 -9.00 24.73
N PRO A 237 3.07 -10.03 25.31
CA PRO A 237 3.74 -11.31 25.62
C PRO A 237 4.28 -12.05 24.40
N ALA A 238 3.76 -11.78 23.20
CA ALA A 238 4.24 -12.33 21.94
C ALA A 238 5.31 -11.44 21.28
N GLY A 239 5.71 -10.35 21.93
CA GLY A 239 6.69 -9.38 21.42
C GLY A 239 6.17 -8.47 20.32
N MET A 240 4.86 -8.26 20.22
CA MET A 240 4.27 -7.27 19.31
C MET A 240 4.64 -5.85 19.76
N ILE A 241 4.99 -5.00 18.83
CA ILE A 241 5.29 -3.59 19.08
C ILE A 241 4.50 -2.69 18.12
N PRO A 242 4.31 -1.40 18.46
CA PRO A 242 3.76 -0.42 17.54
C PRO A 242 4.77 -0.17 16.42
N CYS A 243 4.27 0.02 15.20
CA CYS A 243 5.07 0.22 14.01
C CYS A 243 4.58 1.46 13.25
N GLY A 244 5.53 2.27 12.77
CA GLY A 244 5.25 3.48 12.01
C GLY A 244 5.42 3.31 10.50
N LEU A 245 5.25 4.43 9.78
CA LEU A 245 5.33 4.50 8.32
C LEU A 245 6.70 4.08 7.77
N GLY A 246 7.77 4.29 8.56
CA GLY A 246 9.12 3.89 8.15
C GLY A 246 9.25 2.38 8.00
N ALA A 247 8.76 1.61 8.97
CA ALA A 247 8.70 0.15 8.88
C ALA A 247 7.72 -0.29 7.77
N ARG A 248 6.53 0.35 7.65
CA ARG A 248 5.57 0.07 6.56
C ARG A 248 6.26 0.19 5.19
N ASN A 249 7.05 1.26 4.96
CA ASN A 249 7.73 1.48 3.68
C ASN A 249 8.83 0.45 3.40
N THR A 250 9.65 0.09 4.38
CA THR A 250 10.69 -0.93 4.17
C THR A 250 10.11 -2.33 3.95
N LEU A 251 9.02 -2.67 4.64
CA LEU A 251 8.30 -3.95 4.51
C LEU A 251 7.65 -4.10 3.13
N ARG A 252 6.89 -3.08 2.69
CA ARG A 252 6.25 -3.11 1.37
C ARG A 252 7.29 -3.18 0.24
N LEU A 253 8.43 -2.48 0.39
CA LEU A 253 9.51 -2.49 -0.59
C LEU A 253 10.12 -3.89 -0.71
N GLU A 254 10.43 -4.57 0.40
CA GLU A 254 10.89 -5.96 0.37
C GLU A 254 9.85 -6.89 -0.29
N ALA A 255 8.56 -6.66 -0.05
CA ALA A 255 7.49 -7.41 -0.69
C ALA A 255 7.24 -7.01 -2.16
N GLY A 256 7.98 -6.03 -2.70
CA GLY A 256 7.83 -5.56 -4.08
C GLY A 256 6.47 -4.91 -4.37
N MET A 257 5.81 -4.36 -3.34
CA MET A 257 4.51 -3.70 -3.49
C MET A 257 4.68 -2.25 -3.91
N CYS A 258 3.90 -1.82 -4.89
CA CYS A 258 3.89 -0.45 -5.38
C CYS A 258 3.38 0.53 -4.31
N LEU A 259 3.84 1.77 -4.40
CA LEU A 259 3.33 2.92 -3.64
C LEU A 259 2.92 4.00 -4.64
N TYR A 260 1.69 4.51 -4.52
CA TYR A 260 1.23 5.62 -5.35
C TYR A 260 2.10 6.89 -5.14
N GLY A 261 2.40 7.58 -6.23
CA GLY A 261 3.35 8.69 -6.26
C GLY A 261 4.82 8.27 -6.39
N HIS A 262 5.11 6.96 -6.43
CA HIS A 262 6.44 6.38 -6.62
C HIS A 262 6.46 5.42 -7.81
N GLU A 263 5.96 4.20 -7.65
CA GLU A 263 5.89 3.21 -8.72
C GLU A 263 4.73 3.46 -9.69
N ILE A 264 3.64 3.99 -9.20
CA ILE A 264 2.41 4.22 -9.96
C ILE A 264 1.91 5.65 -9.73
N ASP A 265 1.35 6.24 -10.78
CA ASP A 265 0.80 7.59 -10.82
C ASP A 265 -0.14 7.74 -12.04
N ASP A 266 -0.61 8.97 -12.28
CA ASP A 266 -1.49 9.31 -13.41
C ASP A 266 -0.83 9.26 -14.79
N THR A 267 0.46 8.89 -14.86
CA THR A 267 1.22 8.68 -16.11
C THR A 267 1.58 7.22 -16.36
N THR A 268 1.28 6.34 -15.41
CA THR A 268 1.71 4.95 -15.38
C THR A 268 0.54 4.00 -15.65
N THR A 269 0.77 3.00 -16.50
CA THR A 269 -0.23 1.96 -16.79
C THR A 269 0.02 0.68 -15.98
N PRO A 270 -1.01 -0.18 -15.77
CA PRO A 270 -0.82 -1.47 -15.12
C PRO A 270 0.20 -2.37 -15.82
N TRP A 271 0.34 -2.26 -17.14
CA TRP A 271 1.31 -3.04 -17.90
C TRP A 271 2.75 -2.63 -17.59
N GLU A 272 3.01 -1.32 -17.53
CA GLU A 272 4.34 -0.77 -17.19
C GLU A 272 4.75 -1.12 -15.76
N ALA A 273 3.79 -1.02 -14.83
CA ALA A 273 4.00 -1.29 -13.40
C ALA A 273 4.13 -2.79 -13.05
N GLY A 274 4.00 -3.71 -14.03
CA GLY A 274 3.99 -5.15 -13.75
C GLY A 274 2.71 -5.62 -13.04
N LEU A 275 1.68 -4.78 -12.98
CA LEU A 275 0.37 -5.04 -12.37
C LEU A 275 -0.66 -5.58 -13.36
N GLY A 276 -0.24 -6.07 -14.52
CA GLY A 276 -1.14 -6.60 -15.54
C GLY A 276 -2.06 -7.73 -15.04
N TRP A 277 -1.69 -8.42 -13.97
CA TRP A 277 -2.48 -9.47 -13.36
C TRP A 277 -3.80 -8.97 -12.72
N ILE A 278 -3.88 -7.68 -12.31
CA ILE A 278 -5.13 -7.08 -11.82
C ILE A 278 -5.99 -6.51 -12.96
N CYS A 279 -5.41 -6.26 -14.13
CA CYS A 279 -6.10 -5.62 -15.25
C CYS A 279 -6.85 -6.66 -16.10
N LYS A 280 -8.16 -6.76 -15.91
CA LYS A 280 -9.01 -7.79 -16.52
C LYS A 280 -9.68 -7.27 -17.79
N MET A 281 -8.96 -7.38 -18.91
CA MET A 281 -9.43 -6.91 -20.23
C MET A 281 -10.64 -7.66 -20.79
N GLU A 282 -10.92 -8.85 -20.24
CA GLU A 282 -12.07 -9.68 -20.65
C GLU A 282 -13.40 -9.27 -20.01
N LYS A 283 -13.41 -8.36 -19.05
CA LYS A 283 -14.64 -7.82 -18.47
C LYS A 283 -15.28 -6.75 -19.36
N ALA A 284 -16.45 -6.24 -18.98
CA ALA A 284 -17.05 -5.07 -19.62
C ALA A 284 -16.05 -3.88 -19.69
N PRO A 285 -16.11 -3.04 -20.71
CA PRO A 285 -15.23 -1.88 -20.84
C PRO A 285 -15.18 -1.04 -19.58
N PHE A 286 -13.98 -0.59 -19.25
CA PHE A 286 -13.71 0.30 -18.12
C PHE A 286 -12.87 1.50 -18.61
N LEU A 287 -12.73 2.52 -17.78
CA LEU A 287 -11.98 3.72 -18.15
C LEU A 287 -10.57 3.37 -18.63
N GLY A 288 -10.22 3.82 -19.82
CA GLY A 288 -8.93 3.60 -20.46
C GLY A 288 -8.65 2.18 -20.99
N SER A 289 -9.66 1.27 -20.98
CA SER A 289 -9.47 -0.10 -21.49
C SER A 289 -9.02 -0.16 -22.95
N ASP A 290 -9.47 0.78 -23.80
CA ASP A 290 -9.06 0.81 -25.21
C ASP A 290 -7.60 1.22 -25.39
N ASP A 291 -7.12 2.18 -24.58
CA ASP A 291 -5.72 2.60 -24.60
C ASP A 291 -4.82 1.49 -24.08
N LEU A 292 -5.24 0.78 -23.03
CA LEU A 292 -4.53 -0.40 -22.52
C LEU A 292 -4.46 -1.53 -23.54
N ALA A 293 -5.56 -1.76 -24.29
CA ALA A 293 -5.57 -2.76 -25.37
C ALA A 293 -4.59 -2.38 -26.49
N ARG A 294 -4.53 -1.09 -26.84
CA ARG A 294 -3.57 -0.55 -27.83
C ARG A 294 -2.13 -0.71 -27.34
N GLN A 295 -1.84 -0.28 -26.13
CA GLN A 295 -0.49 -0.40 -25.54
C GLN A 295 -0.01 -1.86 -25.49
N LYS A 296 -0.91 -2.81 -25.16
CA LYS A 296 -0.58 -4.24 -25.15
C LYS A 296 -0.18 -4.75 -26.55
N LYS A 297 -0.77 -4.19 -27.61
CA LYS A 297 -0.45 -4.53 -29.00
C LYS A 297 0.86 -3.86 -29.46
N ASP A 298 1.05 -2.60 -29.12
CA ASP A 298 2.15 -1.78 -29.62
C ASP A 298 3.46 -2.00 -28.82
N GLY A 299 3.37 -2.61 -27.63
CA GLY A 299 4.48 -2.83 -26.71
C GLY A 299 4.67 -1.71 -25.70
N LEU A 300 5.48 -1.99 -24.67
CA LEU A 300 5.78 -1.06 -23.60
C LEU A 300 7.00 -0.21 -23.93
N LYS A 301 7.00 1.04 -23.48
CA LYS A 301 8.17 1.94 -23.58
C LYS A 301 9.08 1.83 -22.34
N ARG A 302 8.50 1.44 -21.20
CA ARG A 302 9.21 1.25 -19.93
C ARG A 302 8.57 0.11 -19.14
N LYS A 303 9.33 -0.46 -18.22
CA LYS A 303 8.88 -1.55 -17.35
C LYS A 303 9.48 -1.38 -15.96
N LEU A 304 8.65 -1.58 -14.94
CA LEU A 304 9.11 -1.61 -13.56
C LEU A 304 9.94 -2.87 -13.31
N VAL A 305 11.11 -2.69 -12.70
CA VAL A 305 12.02 -3.76 -12.31
C VAL A 305 12.46 -3.59 -10.87
N GLY A 306 12.79 -4.70 -10.20
CA GLY A 306 13.52 -4.68 -8.94
C GLY A 306 15.01 -4.70 -9.18
N PHE A 307 15.78 -4.01 -8.35
CA PHE A 307 17.23 -4.08 -8.37
C PHE A 307 17.84 -4.21 -6.97
N GLU A 308 19.03 -4.78 -6.91
CA GLU A 308 19.88 -4.90 -5.74
C GLU A 308 21.18 -4.15 -5.96
N MET A 309 21.58 -3.32 -5.00
CA MET A 309 22.88 -2.65 -5.03
C MET A 309 24.00 -3.66 -4.76
N CYS A 310 25.10 -3.56 -5.51
CA CYS A 310 26.26 -4.43 -5.31
C CYS A 310 27.11 -4.05 -4.09
N ASP A 311 26.88 -2.86 -3.52
CA ASP A 311 27.58 -2.35 -2.36
C ASP A 311 26.63 -1.84 -1.25
N LYS A 312 27.18 -1.10 -0.27
CA LYS A 312 26.42 -0.57 0.87
C LYS A 312 25.67 0.74 0.57
N ARG A 313 25.74 1.27 -0.64
CA ARG A 313 25.03 2.49 -1.02
C ARG A 313 23.56 2.21 -1.27
N ILE A 314 22.75 3.26 -1.18
CA ILE A 314 21.29 3.17 -1.34
C ILE A 314 20.93 3.96 -2.60
N GLY A 315 20.37 3.26 -3.58
CA GLY A 315 19.72 3.89 -4.74
C GLY A 315 18.39 4.49 -4.31
N ARG A 316 18.34 5.81 -4.09
CA ARG A 316 17.14 6.49 -3.62
C ARG A 316 16.25 6.90 -4.79
N ASP A 317 15.00 7.14 -4.46
CA ASP A 317 14.01 7.72 -5.35
C ASP A 317 14.55 8.94 -6.13
N GLY A 318 14.25 8.98 -7.43
CA GLY A 318 14.66 10.02 -8.35
C GLY A 318 16.10 9.88 -8.88
N TYR A 319 16.89 8.92 -8.41
CA TYR A 319 18.23 8.70 -8.96
C TYR A 319 18.16 8.09 -10.36
N PRO A 320 19.05 8.53 -11.29
CA PRO A 320 19.08 7.99 -12.65
C PRO A 320 19.60 6.55 -12.66
N VAL A 321 19.01 5.75 -13.54
CA VAL A 321 19.50 4.42 -13.92
C VAL A 321 20.24 4.54 -15.24
N LEU A 322 21.46 4.01 -15.28
CA LEU A 322 22.33 4.08 -16.47
C LEU A 322 22.71 2.68 -16.97
N ILE A 323 22.88 2.60 -18.30
CA ILE A 323 23.57 1.50 -18.98
C ILE A 323 24.81 2.12 -19.66
N GLY A 324 26.00 1.72 -19.21
CA GLY A 324 27.20 2.45 -19.57
C GLY A 324 27.16 3.90 -19.06
N SER A 325 27.25 4.88 -19.98
CA SER A 325 27.12 6.31 -19.65
C SER A 325 25.77 6.91 -20.00
N GLN A 326 24.83 6.12 -20.53
CA GLN A 326 23.52 6.60 -20.97
C GLN A 326 22.50 6.45 -19.84
N GLU A 327 21.80 7.53 -19.48
CA GLU A 327 20.61 7.47 -18.62
C GLU A 327 19.48 6.80 -19.40
N VAL A 328 18.97 5.68 -18.86
CA VAL A 328 17.91 4.88 -19.47
C VAL A 328 16.64 4.84 -18.61
N GLY A 329 16.70 5.30 -17.37
CA GLY A 329 15.56 5.21 -16.47
C GLY A 329 15.79 5.92 -15.15
N ARG A 330 14.87 5.68 -14.21
CA ARG A 330 14.88 6.35 -12.91
C ARG A 330 14.38 5.44 -11.79
N VAL A 331 15.02 5.53 -10.64
CA VAL A 331 14.61 4.86 -9.41
C VAL A 331 13.30 5.47 -8.92
N THR A 332 12.34 4.62 -8.60
CA THR A 332 11.04 5.01 -8.03
C THR A 332 11.02 4.89 -6.50
N SER A 333 11.60 3.81 -5.99
CA SER A 333 11.78 3.57 -4.55
C SER A 333 13.10 2.88 -4.30
N GLY A 334 13.79 3.25 -3.21
CA GLY A 334 14.99 2.54 -2.82
C GLY A 334 15.36 2.77 -1.37
N GLY A 335 15.84 1.71 -0.74
CA GLY A 335 16.16 1.72 0.68
C GLY A 335 16.85 0.46 1.16
N PRO A 336 17.16 0.42 2.46
CA PRO A 336 17.62 -0.82 3.08
C PRO A 336 16.48 -1.83 3.13
N ALA A 337 16.82 -3.10 2.92
CA ALA A 337 16.02 -4.27 3.17
C ALA A 337 16.58 -4.96 4.43
N PRO A 338 16.09 -4.58 5.63
CA PRO A 338 16.73 -4.98 6.87
C PRO A 338 16.76 -6.48 7.09
N PHE A 339 15.67 -7.17 6.75
CA PHE A 339 15.57 -8.61 6.92
C PHE A 339 16.46 -9.36 5.91
N LEU A 340 16.56 -8.87 4.69
CA LEU A 340 17.40 -9.44 3.63
C LEU A 340 18.87 -9.02 3.77
N LYS A 341 19.18 -8.02 4.61
CA LYS A 341 20.54 -7.44 4.80
C LYS A 341 21.16 -6.92 3.50
N LYS A 342 20.34 -6.30 2.65
CA LYS A 342 20.67 -5.78 1.34
C LYS A 342 20.13 -4.36 1.19
N ASN A 343 20.63 -3.66 0.18
CA ASN A 343 20.03 -2.43 -0.32
C ASN A 343 19.34 -2.73 -1.64
N ILE A 344 18.04 -2.46 -1.70
CA ILE A 344 17.19 -2.79 -2.83
C ILE A 344 16.44 -1.56 -3.31
N GLY A 345 15.89 -1.65 -4.51
CA GLY A 345 15.01 -0.62 -5.04
C GLY A 345 14.21 -1.10 -6.24
N MET A 346 13.26 -0.28 -6.63
CA MET A 346 12.49 -0.43 -7.86
C MET A 346 12.78 0.75 -8.79
N ALA A 347 12.74 0.49 -10.09
CA ALA A 347 13.03 1.50 -11.10
C ALA A 347 12.29 1.20 -12.40
N TYR A 348 12.02 2.24 -13.18
CA TYR A 348 11.59 2.07 -14.57
C TYR A 348 12.80 2.08 -15.50
N VAL A 349 12.82 1.10 -16.40
CA VAL A 349 13.82 0.97 -17.48
C VAL A 349 13.12 0.57 -18.78
N PRO A 350 13.73 0.83 -19.96
CA PRO A 350 13.23 0.29 -21.23
C PRO A 350 13.17 -1.24 -21.20
N PRO A 351 12.21 -1.87 -21.90
CA PRO A 351 12.01 -3.32 -21.88
C PRO A 351 13.26 -4.14 -22.24
N GLU A 352 14.09 -3.67 -23.15
CA GLU A 352 15.33 -4.33 -23.58
C GLU A 352 16.37 -4.47 -22.44
N PHE A 353 16.29 -3.63 -21.40
CA PHE A 353 17.18 -3.69 -20.24
C PHE A 353 16.51 -4.32 -19.01
N SER A 354 15.26 -4.79 -19.11
CA SER A 354 14.45 -5.24 -17.96
C SER A 354 14.71 -6.69 -17.53
N ALA A 355 15.59 -7.43 -18.19
CA ALA A 355 15.85 -8.84 -17.89
C ALA A 355 16.51 -9.00 -16.51
N VAL A 356 16.06 -9.99 -15.72
CA VAL A 356 16.72 -10.38 -14.46
C VAL A 356 18.16 -10.80 -14.74
N GLY A 357 19.10 -10.28 -13.93
CA GLY A 357 20.53 -10.50 -14.08
C GLY A 357 21.24 -9.39 -14.87
N THR A 358 20.50 -8.43 -15.46
CA THR A 358 21.12 -7.29 -16.15
C THR A 358 21.86 -6.40 -15.14
N ASP A 359 23.13 -6.11 -15.44
CA ASP A 359 23.91 -5.15 -14.68
C ASP A 359 23.52 -3.72 -15.10
N ILE A 360 23.23 -2.89 -14.11
CA ILE A 360 22.87 -1.48 -14.25
C ILE A 360 23.73 -0.62 -13.34
N VAL A 361 23.73 0.67 -13.56
CA VAL A 361 24.41 1.64 -12.70
C VAL A 361 23.40 2.63 -12.16
N ILE A 362 23.43 2.89 -10.84
CA ILE A 362 22.64 3.93 -10.21
C ILE A 362 23.50 5.18 -10.01
N GLY A 363 23.07 6.30 -10.55
CA GLY A 363 23.78 7.58 -10.42
C GLY A 363 23.57 8.20 -9.05
N ILE A 364 24.54 8.08 -8.15
CA ILE A 364 24.45 8.58 -6.78
C ILE A 364 25.40 9.77 -6.61
N ARG A 365 24.87 10.99 -6.46
CA ARG A 365 25.67 12.21 -6.24
C ARG A 365 26.79 12.39 -7.28
N GLY A 366 26.51 12.11 -8.55
CA GLY A 366 27.45 12.24 -9.64
C GLY A 366 28.44 11.08 -9.82
N GLN A 367 28.31 10.01 -9.02
CA GLN A 367 29.08 8.78 -9.16
C GLN A 367 28.18 7.63 -9.59
N GLY A 368 28.68 6.75 -10.44
CA GLY A 368 27.97 5.54 -10.86
C GLY A 368 28.23 4.40 -9.88
N GLU A 369 27.15 3.82 -9.32
CA GLU A 369 27.22 2.71 -8.39
C GLU A 369 26.59 1.47 -8.98
N ALA A 370 27.30 0.35 -8.91
CA ALA A 370 26.86 -0.91 -9.52
C ALA A 370 25.63 -1.47 -8.83
N ALA A 371 24.68 -1.91 -9.63
CA ALA A 371 23.50 -2.63 -9.19
C ALA A 371 23.11 -3.69 -10.22
N ARG A 372 22.26 -4.62 -9.83
CA ARG A 372 21.78 -5.70 -10.70
C ARG A 372 20.28 -5.84 -10.63
N ILE A 373 19.62 -6.00 -11.77
CA ILE A 373 18.19 -6.29 -11.83
C ILE A 373 17.94 -7.69 -11.27
N VAL A 374 16.96 -7.77 -10.36
CA VAL A 374 16.54 -9.00 -9.67
C VAL A 374 15.04 -9.23 -9.81
N ALA A 375 14.59 -10.45 -9.55
CA ALA A 375 13.17 -10.77 -9.57
C ALA A 375 12.41 -10.10 -8.42
N LEU A 376 11.18 -9.67 -8.69
CA LEU A 376 10.20 -9.25 -7.68
C LEU A 376 9.26 -10.43 -7.34
N PRO A 377 8.79 -10.50 -6.10
CA PRO A 377 9.19 -9.70 -4.95
C PRO A 377 10.57 -10.11 -4.42
N PHE A 378 11.26 -9.18 -3.71
CA PHE A 378 12.56 -9.48 -3.08
C PHE A 378 12.43 -10.45 -1.90
N TYR A 379 11.32 -10.33 -1.15
CA TYR A 379 10.97 -11.17 -0.01
C TYR A 379 9.66 -11.92 -0.28
N LYS A 380 9.65 -13.20 0.07
CA LYS A 380 8.43 -14.02 0.15
C LYS A 380 8.42 -14.69 1.51
N ARG A 381 7.28 -14.57 2.24
CA ARG A 381 7.10 -15.27 3.50
C ARG A 381 7.20 -16.78 3.30
N PRO A 382 7.75 -17.53 4.28
CA PRO A 382 7.67 -19.00 4.29
C PRO A 382 6.19 -19.45 4.25
N GLN A 383 5.93 -20.52 3.52
CA GLN A 383 4.59 -21.15 3.46
C GLN A 383 4.34 -22.00 4.70
#